data_e96405abe78553891ca731bf3b4abec4
#
_entry.id   e96405abe78553891ca731bf3b4abec4
#
_cell.length_a   1.000
_cell.length_b   1.000
_cell.length_c   1.000
_cell.angle_alpha   90.00
_cell.angle_beta   90.00
_cell.angle_gamma   90.00
#
_symmetry.space_group_name_H-M   'P 1'
#
loop_
_entity.id
_entity.type
_entity.pdbx_description
1 polymer ?
#
loop_
_entity_poly.entity_id
_entity_poly.type
_entity_poly.pdbx_seq_one_letter_code
_entity_poly.pdbx_strand_id
1 'polypeptide(L)'
;MAGMWRKTLVYLGLAEEEEPGNYDYEPAESTPLPGRARADGVEPPPPAPRNAVVRAMPKEAAPRVHLVQPTSFNDAQEIGDRFREGFSVLMNLQSADQELGRRLVDFASGLAYGLHGSMQPAADRVFLITPRDVTVSAEDRRRFLEERGFFNQV
;
A
#
# COMPACT_ATOMS: atom_id res chain seq x y z
N MET A 1 -6.52 -36.76 -17.26
CA MET A 1 -7.61 -35.75 -17.12
C MET A 1 -7.12 -34.31 -16.95
N ALA A 2 -5.82 -34.06 -16.84
CA ALA A 2 -5.24 -32.70 -16.69
C ALA A 2 -5.13 -31.87 -17.98
N GLY A 3 -5.22 -32.49 -19.16
CA GLY A 3 -5.03 -31.80 -20.44
C GLY A 3 -6.23 -31.03 -20.98
N MET A 4 -7.42 -31.31 -20.51
CA MET A 4 -8.64 -30.70 -21.03
C MET A 4 -8.95 -29.33 -20.38
N TRP A 5 -8.55 -29.18 -19.15
CA TRP A 5 -8.72 -27.92 -18.40
C TRP A 5 -7.79 -26.79 -18.90
N ARG A 6 -6.59 -27.18 -19.33
CA ARG A 6 -5.59 -26.22 -19.87
C ARG A 6 -6.06 -25.58 -21.19
N LYS A 7 -6.66 -26.37 -22.07
CA LYS A 7 -7.20 -25.87 -23.34
C LYS A 7 -8.37 -24.88 -23.17
N THR A 8 -9.14 -25.04 -22.11
CA THR A 8 -10.26 -24.14 -21.81
C THR A 8 -9.78 -22.80 -21.28
N LEU A 9 -8.67 -22.77 -20.53
CA LEU A 9 -8.07 -21.55 -20.00
C LEU A 9 -7.40 -20.70 -21.12
N VAL A 10 -6.79 -21.35 -22.11
CA VAL A 10 -6.21 -20.65 -23.28
C VAL A 10 -7.31 -20.05 -24.16
N TYR A 11 -8.43 -20.76 -24.34
CA TYR A 11 -9.56 -20.24 -25.12
C TYR A 11 -10.27 -19.05 -24.46
N LEU A 12 -10.18 -18.92 -23.15
CA LEU A 12 -10.72 -17.78 -22.38
C LEU A 12 -9.71 -16.63 -22.23
N GLY A 13 -8.50 -16.72 -22.83
CA GLY A 13 -7.48 -15.67 -22.73
C GLY A 13 -6.86 -15.51 -21.33
N LEU A 14 -6.99 -16.53 -20.47
CA LEU A 14 -6.52 -16.50 -19.08
C LEU A 14 -5.16 -17.21 -18.89
N ALA A 15 -4.60 -17.81 -19.94
CA ALA A 15 -3.26 -18.39 -19.92
C ALA A 15 -2.59 -18.12 -21.27
N GLU A 16 -1.41 -17.55 -21.26
CA GLU A 16 -0.53 -17.46 -22.43
C GLU A 16 0.20 -18.80 -22.60
N GLU A 17 0.27 -19.30 -23.84
CA GLU A 17 1.17 -20.40 -24.18
C GLU A 17 2.58 -19.85 -24.17
N GLU A 18 3.35 -20.18 -23.13
CA GLU A 18 4.79 -20.04 -23.15
C GLU A 18 5.33 -21.04 -24.19
N GLU A 19 5.64 -20.57 -25.39
CA GLU A 19 6.51 -21.33 -26.27
C GLU A 19 7.88 -21.46 -25.61
N PRO A 20 8.49 -22.63 -25.57
CA PRO A 20 9.86 -22.78 -25.11
C PRO A 20 10.78 -22.14 -26.14
N GLY A 21 11.02 -20.85 -26.00
CA GLY A 21 12.05 -20.14 -26.71
C GLY A 21 13.39 -20.70 -26.29
N ASN A 22 13.98 -21.49 -27.18
CA ASN A 22 15.35 -21.95 -27.05
C ASN A 22 16.26 -20.73 -27.19
N TYR A 23 16.60 -20.10 -26.11
CA TYR A 23 17.68 -19.10 -26.09
C TYR A 23 18.98 -19.86 -25.97
N ASP A 24 19.56 -20.24 -27.11
CA ASP A 24 20.95 -20.61 -27.22
C ASP A 24 21.79 -19.39 -26.80
N TYR A 25 22.23 -19.41 -25.56
CA TYR A 25 23.20 -18.47 -25.05
C TYR A 25 24.58 -18.92 -25.54
N GLU A 26 25.00 -18.40 -26.72
CA GLU A 26 26.40 -18.50 -27.12
C GLU A 26 27.24 -17.64 -26.17
N PRO A 27 28.22 -18.21 -25.44
CA PRO A 27 29.16 -17.42 -24.71
C PRO A 27 30.05 -16.65 -25.70
N ALA A 28 29.93 -15.33 -25.67
CA ALA A 28 30.82 -14.45 -26.42
C ALA A 28 32.27 -14.75 -26.07
N GLU A 29 33.03 -15.29 -27.02
CA GLU A 29 34.47 -15.44 -26.92
C GLU A 29 35.11 -14.08 -26.57
N SER A 30 35.79 -14.06 -25.46
CA SER A 30 36.61 -12.94 -25.03
C SER A 30 37.84 -12.86 -25.95
N THR A 31 37.81 -11.96 -26.91
CA THR A 31 38.98 -11.58 -27.71
C THR A 31 40.00 -10.92 -26.82
N PRO A 32 41.23 -11.41 -26.68
CA PRO A 32 42.27 -10.73 -25.91
C PRO A 32 42.76 -9.52 -26.71
N LEU A 33 42.58 -8.33 -26.13
CA LEU A 33 43.20 -7.09 -26.61
C LEU A 33 44.71 -7.16 -26.44
N PRO A 34 45.51 -6.73 -27.48
CA PRO A 34 46.95 -6.76 -27.42
C PRO A 34 47.50 -5.77 -26.36
N GLY A 35 48.51 -6.23 -25.67
CA GLY A 35 49.16 -5.59 -24.56
C GLY A 35 49.52 -4.13 -24.76
N ARG A 36 49.15 -3.33 -23.79
CA ARG A 36 49.70 -1.99 -23.60
C ARG A 36 50.71 -2.02 -22.48
N ALA A 37 51.91 -1.57 -22.83
CA ALA A 37 53.09 -1.58 -22.02
C ALA A 37 52.86 -1.01 -20.61
N ARG A 38 53.51 -1.68 -19.64
CA ARG A 38 53.73 -1.17 -18.29
C ARG A 38 54.41 0.19 -18.38
N ALA A 39 53.75 1.24 -17.90
CA ALA A 39 54.38 2.46 -17.46
C ALA A 39 54.40 2.47 -15.92
N ASP A 40 55.61 2.64 -15.42
CA ASP A 40 55.99 2.61 -14.03
C ASP A 40 55.23 3.62 -13.17
N GLY A 41 54.86 3.16 -11.96
CA GLY A 41 54.95 3.97 -10.74
C GLY A 41 53.95 5.11 -10.61
N VAL A 42 52.63 4.81 -10.66
CA VAL A 42 51.66 5.71 -10.01
C VAL A 42 50.82 4.85 -9.06
N GLU A 43 51.12 5.02 -7.79
CA GLU A 43 50.31 4.51 -6.69
C GLU A 43 48.87 5.04 -6.84
N PRO A 44 47.85 4.20 -6.85
CA PRO A 44 46.46 4.69 -6.95
C PRO A 44 46.17 5.56 -5.73
N PRO A 45 45.51 6.72 -5.91
CA PRO A 45 45.14 7.56 -4.78
C PRO A 45 44.20 6.77 -3.85
N PRO A 46 44.30 6.96 -2.53
CA PRO A 46 43.48 6.28 -1.56
C PRO A 46 41.99 6.56 -1.90
N PRO A 47 41.09 5.56 -1.75
CA PRO A 47 39.69 5.77 -2.02
C PRO A 47 39.17 6.89 -1.13
N ALA A 48 38.70 7.96 -1.76
CA ALA A 48 38.05 9.06 -1.06
C ALA A 48 36.92 8.48 -0.18
N PRO A 49 36.78 8.98 1.06
CA PRO A 49 35.69 8.51 1.92
C PRO A 49 34.38 8.74 1.17
N ARG A 50 33.74 7.65 0.82
CA ARG A 50 32.35 7.69 0.32
C ARG A 50 31.54 8.20 1.49
N ASN A 51 31.34 9.51 1.56
CA ASN A 51 30.30 10.07 2.40
C ASN A 51 28.99 9.44 1.90
N ALA A 52 28.60 8.37 2.55
CA ALA A 52 27.25 7.87 2.44
C ALA A 52 26.37 9.03 2.93
N VAL A 53 25.86 9.80 1.97
CA VAL A 53 24.80 10.76 2.24
C VAL A 53 23.63 9.90 2.69
N VAL A 54 23.53 9.70 3.99
CA VAL A 54 22.32 9.17 4.61
C VAL A 54 21.26 10.22 4.31
N ARG A 55 20.60 10.03 3.17
CA ARG A 55 19.43 10.82 2.82
C ARG A 55 18.41 10.46 3.87
N ALA A 56 18.19 11.34 4.84
CA ALA A 56 17.13 11.20 5.79
C ALA A 56 15.86 10.98 4.98
N MET A 57 15.27 9.79 5.09
CA MET A 57 13.95 9.53 4.51
C MET A 57 13.04 10.61 5.08
N PRO A 58 12.22 11.27 4.25
CA PRO A 58 11.24 12.20 4.75
C PRO A 58 10.45 11.46 5.84
N LYS A 59 10.48 11.98 7.06
CA LYS A 59 9.65 11.48 8.14
C LYS A 59 8.22 11.62 7.62
N GLU A 60 7.59 10.50 7.27
CA GLU A 60 6.20 10.51 6.84
C GLU A 60 5.43 11.30 7.89
N ALA A 61 4.76 12.37 7.46
CA ALA A 61 3.95 13.16 8.35
C ALA A 61 2.92 12.21 8.98
N ALA A 62 2.79 12.27 10.31
CA ALA A 62 1.85 11.42 11.01
C ALA A 62 0.48 11.48 10.33
N PRO A 63 -0.17 10.34 10.08
CA PRO A 63 -1.43 10.30 9.35
C PRO A 63 -2.46 11.15 10.09
N ARG A 64 -3.10 12.08 9.37
CA ARG A 64 -4.19 12.88 9.94
C ARG A 64 -5.42 12.02 10.02
N VAL A 65 -5.87 11.73 11.23
CA VAL A 65 -7.07 10.92 11.48
C VAL A 65 -8.18 11.80 12.03
N HIS A 66 -9.32 11.79 11.35
CA HIS A 66 -10.54 12.46 11.77
C HIS A 66 -11.53 11.42 12.33
N LEU A 67 -12.05 11.66 13.54
CA LEU A 67 -13.04 10.79 14.17
C LEU A 67 -14.44 11.31 13.86
N VAL A 68 -15.32 10.43 13.37
CA VAL A 68 -16.74 10.70 13.16
C VAL A 68 -17.57 9.69 13.96
N GLN A 69 -18.55 10.19 14.70
CA GLN A 69 -19.55 9.39 15.40
C GLN A 69 -20.93 9.73 14.84
N PRO A 70 -21.33 9.11 13.74
CA PRO A 70 -22.55 9.50 13.05
C PRO A 70 -23.79 9.09 13.83
N THR A 71 -24.74 10.00 13.89
CA THR A 71 -26.06 9.82 14.53
C THR A 71 -27.17 9.72 13.47
N SER A 72 -26.87 10.15 12.25
CA SER A 72 -27.78 10.12 11.10
C SER A 72 -27.01 9.83 9.80
N PHE A 73 -27.73 9.46 8.75
CA PHE A 73 -27.10 9.24 7.45
C PHE A 73 -26.59 10.55 6.81
N ASN A 74 -27.07 11.71 7.26
CA ASN A 74 -26.56 13.01 6.78
C ASN A 74 -25.07 13.20 7.15
N ASP A 75 -24.62 12.59 8.23
CA ASP A 75 -23.21 12.64 8.66
C ASP A 75 -22.25 11.93 7.69
N ALA A 76 -22.79 11.13 6.74
CA ALA A 76 -22.03 10.56 5.64
C ALA A 76 -21.34 11.63 4.77
N GLN A 77 -21.91 12.83 4.68
CA GLN A 77 -21.29 13.94 3.98
C GLN A 77 -19.96 14.35 4.63
N GLU A 78 -19.94 14.48 5.94
CA GLU A 78 -18.70 14.79 6.67
C GLU A 78 -17.62 13.73 6.44
N ILE A 79 -18.00 12.45 6.47
CA ILE A 79 -17.08 11.34 6.15
C ILE A 79 -16.49 11.52 4.76
N GLY A 80 -17.34 11.80 3.76
CA GLY A 80 -16.93 11.99 2.38
C GLY A 80 -16.01 13.19 2.18
N ASP A 81 -16.34 14.32 2.78
CA ASP A 81 -15.59 15.56 2.64
C ASP A 81 -14.19 15.42 3.28
N ARG A 82 -14.09 14.89 4.49
CA ARG A 82 -12.82 14.65 5.16
C ARG A 82 -11.94 13.66 4.41
N PHE A 83 -12.54 12.61 3.88
CA PHE A 83 -11.82 11.63 3.07
C PHE A 83 -11.25 12.24 1.78
N ARG A 84 -12.00 13.10 1.09
CA ARG A 84 -11.56 13.85 -0.09
C ARG A 84 -10.47 14.86 0.21
N GLU A 85 -10.46 15.44 1.41
CA GLU A 85 -9.40 16.33 1.90
C GLU A 85 -8.09 15.58 2.26
N GLY A 86 -8.07 14.25 2.14
CA GLY A 86 -6.90 13.42 2.40
C GLY A 86 -6.75 12.99 3.87
N PHE A 87 -7.80 13.11 4.68
CA PHE A 87 -7.81 12.57 6.03
C PHE A 87 -8.16 11.08 6.01
N SER A 88 -7.48 10.31 6.86
CA SER A 88 -8.03 9.02 7.27
C SER A 88 -9.22 9.27 8.19
N VAL A 89 -10.34 8.57 7.98
CA VAL A 89 -11.53 8.77 8.81
C VAL A 89 -11.78 7.53 9.65
N LEU A 90 -11.80 7.72 10.96
CA LEU A 90 -12.20 6.69 11.93
C LEU A 90 -13.68 6.85 12.22
N MET A 91 -14.48 5.95 11.68
CA MET A 91 -15.93 5.95 11.80
C MET A 91 -16.36 5.05 12.96
N ASN A 92 -16.90 5.63 14.01
CA ASN A 92 -17.42 4.91 15.17
C ASN A 92 -18.94 4.74 15.07
N LEU A 93 -19.39 3.49 14.88
CA LEU A 93 -20.80 3.13 14.76
C LEU A 93 -21.38 2.47 16.00
N GLN A 94 -20.68 2.52 17.15
CA GLN A 94 -21.12 1.83 18.36
C GLN A 94 -22.45 2.37 18.87
N SER A 95 -22.70 3.68 18.73
CA SER A 95 -23.94 4.34 19.12
C SER A 95 -25.04 4.34 18.05
N ALA A 96 -24.68 4.03 16.79
CA ALA A 96 -25.61 3.97 15.68
C ALA A 96 -26.49 2.72 15.77
N ASP A 97 -27.75 2.79 15.33
CA ASP A 97 -28.55 1.60 15.17
C ASP A 97 -28.02 0.69 14.03
N GLN A 98 -28.54 -0.51 13.91
CA GLN A 98 -28.04 -1.50 12.95
C GLN A 98 -28.26 -1.08 11.50
N GLU A 99 -29.39 -0.45 11.21
CA GLU A 99 -29.75 -0.03 9.84
C GLU A 99 -28.85 1.13 9.39
N LEU A 100 -28.71 2.15 10.23
CA LEU A 100 -27.82 3.29 9.99
C LEU A 100 -26.37 2.81 9.83
N GLY A 101 -25.91 1.92 10.71
CA GLY A 101 -24.56 1.37 10.66
C GLY A 101 -24.29 0.65 9.33
N ARG A 102 -25.22 -0.18 8.86
CA ARG A 102 -25.10 -0.86 7.56
C ARG A 102 -25.00 0.13 6.41
N ARG A 103 -25.89 1.10 6.34
CA ARG A 103 -25.91 2.12 5.29
C ARG A 103 -24.60 2.94 5.24
N LEU A 104 -24.06 3.27 6.40
CA LEU A 104 -22.80 4.00 6.50
C LEU A 104 -21.60 3.15 6.07
N VAL A 105 -21.58 1.86 6.41
CA VAL A 105 -20.56 0.91 5.94
C VAL A 105 -20.61 0.76 4.42
N ASP A 106 -21.83 0.60 3.85
CA ASP A 106 -22.01 0.50 2.40
C ASP A 106 -21.53 1.77 1.69
N PHE A 107 -21.88 2.94 2.22
CA PHE A 107 -21.43 4.23 1.69
C PHE A 107 -19.91 4.36 1.78
N ALA A 108 -19.31 4.11 2.95
CA ALA A 108 -17.88 4.23 3.18
C ALA A 108 -17.06 3.26 2.31
N SER A 109 -17.57 2.05 2.11
CA SER A 109 -16.95 1.06 1.22
C SER A 109 -16.97 1.52 -0.23
N GLY A 110 -18.08 2.05 -0.71
CA GLY A 110 -18.21 2.62 -2.05
C GLY A 110 -17.32 3.84 -2.26
N LEU A 111 -17.25 4.73 -1.25
CA LEU A 111 -16.39 5.91 -1.25
C LEU A 111 -14.91 5.51 -1.33
N ALA A 112 -14.47 4.59 -0.47
CA ALA A 112 -13.09 4.11 -0.45
C ALA A 112 -12.72 3.47 -1.80
N TYR A 113 -13.58 2.61 -2.33
CA TYR A 113 -13.37 1.98 -3.64
C TYR A 113 -13.28 3.01 -4.77
N GLY A 114 -14.21 3.95 -4.83
CA GLY A 114 -14.28 4.96 -5.89
C GLY A 114 -13.10 5.93 -5.89
N LEU A 115 -12.51 6.20 -4.73
CA LEU A 115 -11.35 7.08 -4.57
C LEU A 115 -10.03 6.32 -4.38
N HIS A 116 -10.01 5.02 -4.69
CA HIS A 116 -8.82 4.15 -4.59
C HIS A 116 -8.19 4.09 -3.19
N GLY A 117 -8.98 4.32 -2.16
CA GLY A 117 -8.57 4.17 -0.78
C GLY A 117 -8.80 2.74 -0.27
N SER A 118 -8.72 2.58 1.04
CA SER A 118 -8.97 1.31 1.72
C SER A 118 -9.91 1.48 2.91
N MET A 119 -10.64 0.43 3.27
CA MET A 119 -11.46 0.37 4.47
C MET A 119 -11.10 -0.87 5.27
N GLN A 120 -10.91 -0.71 6.58
CA GLN A 120 -10.53 -1.79 7.48
C GLN A 120 -11.32 -1.69 8.79
N PRO A 121 -11.73 -2.82 9.39
CA PRO A 121 -12.24 -2.81 10.75
C PRO A 121 -11.10 -2.46 11.74
N ALA A 122 -11.35 -1.52 12.63
CA ALA A 122 -10.39 -1.08 13.64
C ALA A 122 -10.73 -1.63 15.03
N ALA A 123 -12.02 -1.72 15.36
CA ALA A 123 -12.56 -2.34 16.56
C ALA A 123 -14.01 -2.81 16.28
N ASP A 124 -14.71 -3.31 17.31
CA ASP A 124 -16.11 -3.68 17.14
C ASP A 124 -16.95 -2.45 16.76
N ARG A 125 -17.62 -2.54 15.62
CA ARG A 125 -18.41 -1.45 15.01
C ARG A 125 -17.62 -0.13 14.80
N VAL A 126 -16.29 -0.21 14.70
CA VAL A 126 -15.39 0.92 14.39
C VAL A 126 -14.60 0.60 13.13
N PHE A 127 -14.66 1.49 12.15
CA PHE A 127 -14.01 1.31 10.86
C PHE A 127 -13.07 2.47 10.56
N LEU A 128 -11.92 2.15 9.99
CA LEU A 128 -10.95 3.11 9.49
C LEU A 128 -10.99 3.10 7.98
N ILE A 129 -11.27 4.25 7.36
CA ILE A 129 -11.11 4.48 5.94
C ILE A 129 -9.89 5.36 5.70
N THR A 130 -9.05 4.95 4.74
CA THR A 130 -7.74 5.56 4.50
C THR A 130 -7.61 5.91 3.02
N PRO A 131 -7.25 7.15 2.67
CA PRO A 131 -7.00 7.54 1.29
C PRO A 131 -5.83 6.77 0.67
N ARG A 132 -5.75 6.76 -0.66
CA ARG A 132 -4.76 6.01 -1.44
C ARG A 132 -3.31 6.25 -1.02
N ASP A 133 -2.96 7.51 -0.78
CA ASP A 133 -1.56 7.92 -0.56
C ASP A 133 -1.20 8.00 0.93
N VAL A 134 -2.06 7.51 1.80
CA VAL A 134 -1.88 7.51 3.24
C VAL A 134 -1.72 6.08 3.74
N THR A 135 -0.64 5.82 4.45
CA THR A 135 -0.42 4.54 5.13
C THR A 135 -0.61 4.74 6.63
N VAL A 136 -1.53 3.99 7.21
CA VAL A 136 -1.73 3.96 8.66
C VAL A 136 -1.16 2.65 9.19
N SER A 137 -0.10 2.74 9.98
CA SER A 137 0.52 1.56 10.58
C SER A 137 -0.39 0.89 11.60
N ALA A 138 -0.11 -0.37 11.94
CA ALA A 138 -0.84 -1.07 12.99
C ALA A 138 -0.66 -0.37 14.36
N GLU A 139 0.50 0.23 14.61
CA GLU A 139 0.79 1.01 15.81
C GLU A 139 -0.02 2.30 15.86
N ASP A 140 -0.07 3.06 14.77
CA ASP A 140 -0.86 4.29 14.70
C ASP A 140 -2.34 4.00 14.95
N ARG A 141 -2.87 2.94 14.32
CA ARG A 141 -4.25 2.51 14.51
C ARG A 141 -4.54 2.19 15.98
N ARG A 142 -3.66 1.42 16.62
CA ARG A 142 -3.77 1.07 18.03
C ARG A 142 -3.74 2.31 18.93
N ARG A 143 -2.79 3.22 18.66
CA ARG A 143 -2.65 4.47 19.38
C ARG A 143 -3.91 5.33 19.27
N PHE A 144 -4.48 5.47 18.06
CA PHE A 144 -5.73 6.23 17.88
C PHE A 144 -6.90 5.64 18.66
N LEU A 145 -6.98 4.30 18.73
CA LEU A 145 -8.02 3.63 19.50
C LEU A 145 -7.81 3.79 21.00
N GLU A 146 -6.58 3.75 21.49
CA GLU A 146 -6.22 3.95 22.89
C GLU A 146 -6.47 5.41 23.34
N GLU A 147 -5.99 6.38 22.58
CA GLU A 147 -6.17 7.82 22.88
C GLU A 147 -7.65 8.24 22.90
N ARG A 148 -8.50 7.54 22.19
CA ARG A 148 -9.93 7.83 22.08
C ARG A 148 -10.81 6.95 23.00
N GLY A 149 -10.22 6.11 23.83
CA GLY A 149 -10.94 5.33 24.87
C GLY A 149 -11.77 4.16 24.34
N PHE A 150 -11.55 3.68 23.09
CA PHE A 150 -12.31 2.57 22.53
C PHE A 150 -12.02 1.22 23.20
N PHE A 151 -10.91 1.08 23.91
CA PHE A 151 -10.56 -0.14 24.65
C PHE A 151 -11.13 -0.21 26.06
N ASN A 152 -11.69 0.87 26.60
CA ASN A 152 -12.20 0.91 27.98
C ASN A 152 -13.71 0.65 28.10
N GLN A 153 -14.36 0.21 27.03
CA GLN A 153 -15.77 -0.18 27.08
C GLN A 153 -15.87 -1.71 27.07
N VAL A 154 -15.44 -2.33 28.16
CA VAL A 154 -15.76 -3.71 28.53
C VAL A 154 -16.84 -3.67 29.61
#